data_87baaae73c82c1aa70baebadb09220af
#
_entry.id   87baaae73c82c1aa70baebadb09220af
#
_cell.length_a   1.000
_cell.length_b   1.000
_cell.length_c   1.000
_cell.angle_alpha   90.00
_cell.angle_beta   90.00
_cell.angle_gamma   90.00
#
_symmetry.space_group_name_H-M   'P 1'
#
loop_
_entity.id
_entity.type
_entity.pdbx_description
1 polymer ?
#
loop_
_entity_poly.entity_id
_entity_poly.type
_entity_poly.pdbx_seq_one_letter_code
_entity_poly.pdbx_strand_id
1 'polypeptide(L)'
;MVEVCQEFLEIVKYICASKYDFTMWTDKFNGNVGIYINADNKAVDICQYMSPISDGSYIPIGLNIMYKNNGTKTYEEGGNAKERWEEIVNFLQK
;
A
#
# COMPACT_ATOMS: atom_id res chain seq x y z
N MET A 1 5.88 8.07 16.46
CA MET A 1 6.56 7.12 15.57
C MET A 1 5.52 6.30 14.82
N VAL A 2 5.68 6.15 13.52
CA VAL A 2 4.76 5.36 12.70
C VAL A 2 5.31 3.94 12.59
N GLU A 3 4.47 2.95 12.89
CA GLU A 3 4.83 1.56 12.66
C GLU A 3 4.55 1.21 11.21
N VAL A 4 5.50 0.52 10.59
CA VAL A 4 5.41 0.14 9.18
C VAL A 4 5.76 -1.32 9.04
N CYS A 5 4.91 -2.09 8.37
CA CYS A 5 5.19 -3.51 8.15
C CYS A 5 6.24 -3.69 7.05
N GLN A 6 6.99 -4.79 7.15
CA GLN A 6 8.11 -5.06 6.25
C GLN A 6 7.66 -5.15 4.79
N GLU A 7 6.50 -5.75 4.55
CA GLU A 7 5.98 -5.91 3.19
C GLU A 7 5.70 -4.56 2.54
N PHE A 8 5.16 -3.60 3.30
CA PHE A 8 4.91 -2.25 2.79
C PHE A 8 6.22 -1.57 2.42
N LEU A 9 7.25 -1.69 3.28
CA LEU A 9 8.57 -1.11 2.98
C LEU A 9 9.17 -1.69 1.70
N GLU A 10 9.01 -2.98 1.48
CA GLU A 10 9.53 -3.62 0.27
C GLU A 10 8.80 -3.14 -0.98
N ILE A 11 7.49 -2.95 -0.91
CA ILE A 11 6.72 -2.38 -2.02
C ILE A 11 7.16 -0.95 -2.30
N VAL A 12 7.39 -0.15 -1.26
CA VAL A 12 7.88 1.22 -1.44
C VAL A 12 9.21 1.22 -2.20
N LYS A 13 10.10 0.28 -1.91
CA LYS A 13 11.37 0.17 -2.65
C LYS A 13 11.14 -0.12 -4.13
N TYR A 14 10.22 -1.02 -4.47
CA TYR A 14 9.88 -1.28 -5.86
C TYR A 14 9.31 -0.05 -6.55
N ILE A 15 8.44 0.69 -5.88
CA ILE A 15 7.85 1.90 -6.44
C ILE A 15 8.92 2.95 -6.69
N CYS A 16 9.82 3.17 -5.73
CA CYS A 16 10.90 4.17 -5.87
C CYS A 16 11.87 3.81 -6.99
N ALA A 17 12.06 2.53 -7.27
CA ALA A 17 12.92 2.07 -8.36
C ALA A 17 12.21 2.04 -9.72
N SER A 18 10.91 2.30 -9.76
CA SER A 18 10.11 2.22 -10.98
C SER A 18 10.06 3.56 -11.71
N LYS A 19 9.44 3.55 -12.89
CA LYS A 19 9.21 4.76 -13.69
C LYS A 19 7.94 5.52 -13.28
N TYR A 20 7.15 5.00 -12.35
CA TYR A 20 5.86 5.58 -12.00
C TYR A 20 6.00 6.74 -11.04
N ASP A 21 5.24 7.80 -11.32
CA ASP A 21 5.11 8.92 -10.39
C ASP A 21 4.22 8.51 -9.22
N PHE A 22 4.57 8.98 -8.04
CA PHE A 22 3.82 8.63 -6.85
C PHE A 22 3.78 9.78 -5.86
N THR A 23 2.80 9.74 -4.98
CA THR A 23 2.65 10.70 -3.88
C THR A 23 2.45 9.89 -2.59
N MET A 24 3.14 10.26 -1.53
CA MET A 24 2.94 9.64 -0.23
C MET A 24 1.92 10.42 0.59
N TRP A 25 1.16 9.71 1.40
CA TRP A 25 0.19 10.34 2.30
C TRP A 25 0.28 9.68 3.68
N THR A 26 -0.17 10.42 4.68
CA THR A 26 -0.23 9.92 6.05
C THR A 26 -1.60 10.24 6.64
N ASP A 27 -2.07 9.36 7.52
CA ASP A 27 -3.31 9.56 8.27
C ASP A 27 -2.94 9.75 9.74
N LYS A 28 -3.11 10.98 10.23
CA LYS A 28 -2.74 11.32 11.60
C LYS A 28 -3.64 10.64 12.63
N PHE A 29 -4.83 10.26 12.24
CA PHE A 29 -5.80 9.68 13.14
C PHE A 29 -5.40 8.28 13.61
N ASN A 30 -4.94 7.44 12.69
CA ASN A 30 -4.57 6.05 13.01
C ASN A 30 -3.10 5.74 12.77
N GLY A 31 -2.30 6.73 12.36
CA GLY A 31 -0.88 6.54 12.09
C GLY A 31 -0.58 5.80 10.80
N ASN A 32 -1.57 5.60 9.94
CA ASN A 32 -1.34 4.90 8.68
C ASN A 32 -0.54 5.74 7.69
N VAL A 33 0.15 5.05 6.80
CA VAL A 33 0.88 5.67 5.70
C VAL A 33 0.48 4.96 4.42
N GLY A 34 0.52 5.69 3.32
CA GLY A 34 0.19 5.11 2.04
C GLY A 34 0.95 5.78 0.92
N ILE A 35 0.85 5.17 -0.25
CA ILE A 35 1.49 5.67 -1.45
C ILE A 35 0.49 5.58 -2.59
N TYR A 36 0.36 6.67 -3.35
CA TYR A 36 -0.60 6.77 -4.44
C TYR A 36 0.17 6.87 -5.75
N ILE A 37 -0.09 5.92 -6.65
CA ILE A 37 0.51 5.90 -7.99
C ILE A 37 -0.55 6.32 -8.99
N ASN A 38 -0.20 7.29 -9.84
CA ASN A 38 -1.09 7.79 -10.89
C ASN A 38 -0.40 7.61 -12.23
N ALA A 39 -0.98 6.80 -13.10
CA ALA A 39 -0.42 6.50 -14.42
C ALA A 39 -1.52 6.63 -15.48
N ASP A 40 -1.53 7.76 -16.19
CA ASP A 40 -2.54 8.08 -17.20
C ASP A 40 -3.94 8.07 -16.59
N ASN A 41 -4.81 7.16 -17.05
CA ASN A 41 -6.18 7.05 -16.53
C ASN A 41 -6.32 5.97 -15.45
N LYS A 42 -5.20 5.46 -14.95
CA LYS A 42 -5.20 4.44 -13.92
C LYS A 42 -4.50 4.94 -12.67
N ALA A 43 -4.97 4.47 -11.53
CA ALA A 43 -4.38 4.83 -10.25
C ALA A 43 -4.47 3.66 -9.29
N VAL A 44 -3.48 3.58 -8.41
CA VAL A 44 -3.43 2.56 -7.36
C VAL A 44 -3.02 3.24 -6.08
N ASP A 45 -3.75 2.97 -5.01
CA ASP A 45 -3.42 3.47 -3.68
C ASP A 45 -3.04 2.28 -2.82
N ILE A 46 -1.81 2.28 -2.32
CA ILE A 46 -1.28 1.21 -1.50
C ILE A 46 -1.07 1.74 -0.09
N CYS A 47 -1.71 1.12 0.89
CA CYS A 47 -1.51 1.50 2.28
C CYS A 47 -1.47 0.25 3.15
N GLN A 48 -1.23 0.45 4.44
CA GLN A 48 -1.22 -0.65 5.38
C GLN A 48 -2.66 -0.97 5.80
N TYR A 49 -2.92 -2.25 6.04
CA TYR A 49 -4.15 -2.68 6.67
C TYR A 49 -3.95 -2.59 8.18
N MET A 50 -4.70 -1.69 8.83
CA MET A 50 -4.51 -1.37 10.24
C MET A 50 -5.58 -2.06 11.08
N SER A 51 -5.15 -2.58 12.23
CA SER A 51 -6.07 -3.20 13.18
C SER A 51 -6.02 -2.46 14.51
N PRO A 52 -7.18 -2.17 15.11
CA PRO A 52 -7.21 -1.56 16.43
C PRO A 52 -6.79 -2.59 17.50
N ILE A 53 -6.09 -2.10 18.52
CA ILE A 53 -5.73 -2.92 19.67
C ILE A 53 -6.36 -2.35 20.95
N SER A 54 -6.22 -3.08 22.06
CA SER A 54 -6.98 -2.82 23.27
C SER A 54 -6.72 -1.46 23.91
N ASP A 55 -5.58 -0.81 23.64
CA ASP A 55 -5.28 0.51 24.22
C ASP A 55 -5.79 1.67 23.35
N GLY A 56 -6.54 1.39 22.29
CA GLY A 56 -7.08 2.41 21.40
C GLY A 56 -6.16 2.81 20.27
N SER A 57 -4.95 2.27 20.20
CA SER A 57 -4.05 2.51 19.07
C SER A 57 -4.27 1.50 17.96
N TYR A 58 -3.54 1.67 16.85
CA TYR A 58 -3.62 0.79 15.68
C TYR A 58 -2.27 0.21 15.34
N ILE A 59 -2.25 -1.02 14.86
CA ILE A 59 -1.02 -1.67 14.39
C ILE A 59 -1.22 -2.16 12.95
N PRO A 60 -0.16 -2.14 12.13
CA PRO A 60 -0.26 -2.68 10.77
C PRO A 60 -0.24 -4.21 10.80
N ILE A 61 -1.19 -4.82 10.11
CA ILE A 61 -1.30 -6.29 10.02
C ILE A 61 -1.32 -6.79 8.58
N GLY A 62 -1.11 -5.91 7.61
CA GLY A 62 -1.10 -6.32 6.21
C GLY A 62 -1.13 -5.13 5.28
N LEU A 63 -1.61 -5.35 4.07
CA LEU A 63 -1.70 -4.34 3.03
C LEU A 63 -3.11 -4.20 2.50
N ASN A 64 -3.49 -2.96 2.18
CA ASN A 64 -4.66 -2.66 1.37
C ASN A 64 -4.19 -2.07 0.06
N ILE A 65 -4.62 -2.63 -1.05
CA ILE A 65 -4.29 -2.13 -2.37
C ILE A 65 -5.60 -1.80 -3.08
N MET A 66 -5.82 -0.51 -3.30
CA MET A 66 -7.03 -0.03 -3.96
C MET A 66 -6.72 0.28 -5.41
N TYR A 67 -7.38 -0.43 -6.31
CA TYR A 67 -7.26 -0.23 -7.75
C TYR A 67 -8.41 0.65 -8.22
N LYS A 68 -8.13 1.82 -8.74
CA LYS A 68 -9.16 2.76 -9.19
C LYS A 68 -10.12 2.07 -10.16
N ASN A 69 -11.42 2.09 -9.82
CA ASN A 69 -12.52 1.47 -10.57
C ASN A 69 -12.48 -0.06 -10.61
N ASN A 70 -11.60 -0.70 -9.85
CA ASN A 70 -11.49 -2.16 -9.81
C ASN A 70 -11.52 -2.75 -8.40
N GLY A 71 -11.79 -1.90 -7.40
CA GLY A 71 -11.98 -2.36 -6.03
C GLY A 71 -10.69 -2.45 -5.23
N THR A 72 -10.83 -2.94 -4.01
CA THR A 72 -9.74 -3.03 -3.05
C THR A 72 -9.44 -4.49 -2.75
N LYS A 73 -8.16 -4.83 -2.69
CA LYS A 73 -7.71 -6.14 -2.22
C LYS A 73 -6.97 -5.95 -0.90
N THR A 74 -7.28 -6.80 0.07
CA THR A 74 -6.65 -6.79 1.38
C THR A 74 -5.82 -8.04 1.55
N TYR A 75 -4.58 -7.87 1.99
CA TYR A 75 -3.65 -8.98 2.20
C TYR A 75 -3.16 -8.97 3.63
N GLU A 76 -3.24 -10.11 4.29
CA GLU A 76 -2.68 -10.24 5.63
C GLU A 76 -1.16 -10.33 5.55
N GLU A 77 -0.52 -10.05 6.69
CA GLU A 77 0.93 -10.08 6.83
C GLU A 77 1.50 -11.44 6.46
N GLY A 78 2.70 -11.45 5.90
CA GLY A 78 3.39 -12.68 5.50
C GLY A 78 3.35 -12.97 4.02
N GLY A 79 2.79 -12.05 3.22
CA GLY A 79 2.77 -12.21 1.77
C GLY A 79 4.11 -11.88 1.13
N ASN A 80 4.14 -12.00 -0.19
CA ASN A 80 5.32 -11.74 -0.99
C ASN A 80 5.18 -10.40 -1.70
N ALA A 81 5.98 -9.42 -1.29
CA ALA A 81 5.91 -8.06 -1.83
C ALA A 81 6.17 -8.02 -3.34
N LYS A 82 7.02 -8.90 -3.86
CA LYS A 82 7.29 -8.98 -5.29
C LYS A 82 6.03 -9.36 -6.06
N GLU A 83 5.28 -10.35 -5.59
CA GLU A 83 4.03 -10.75 -6.24
C GLU A 83 3.00 -9.62 -6.21
N ARG A 84 2.89 -8.89 -5.09
CA ARG A 84 1.98 -7.75 -4.97
C ARG A 84 2.37 -6.66 -5.97
N TRP A 85 3.66 -6.40 -6.07
CA TRP A 85 4.15 -5.40 -7.02
C TRP A 85 3.87 -5.81 -8.48
N GLU A 86 4.06 -7.08 -8.80
CA GLU A 86 3.75 -7.58 -10.15
C GLU A 86 2.27 -7.41 -10.50
N GLU A 87 1.37 -7.65 -9.55
CA GLU A 87 -0.06 -7.41 -9.75
C GLU A 87 -0.35 -5.93 -10.03
N ILE A 88 0.29 -5.04 -9.26
CA ILE A 88 0.13 -3.60 -9.44
C ILE A 88 0.60 -3.18 -10.83
N VAL A 89 1.77 -3.64 -11.25
CA VAL A 89 2.32 -3.32 -12.56
C VAL A 89 1.41 -3.84 -13.68
N ASN A 90 0.90 -5.06 -13.53
CA ASN A 90 -0.03 -5.62 -14.53
C ASN A 90 -1.27 -4.74 -14.67
N PHE A 91 -1.81 -4.24 -13.57
CA PHE A 91 -2.96 -3.34 -13.61
C PHE A 91 -2.61 -2.03 -14.33
N LEU A 92 -1.46 -1.45 -14.00
CA LEU A 92 -1.04 -0.15 -14.54
C LEU A 92 -0.73 -0.22 -16.03
N GLN A 93 -0.32 -1.38 -16.53
CA GLN A 93 0.09 -1.55 -17.94
C GLN A 93 -1.02 -2.07 -18.84
N LYS A 94 -2.18 -2.37 -18.32
CA LYS A 94 -3.30 -2.87 -19.14
C LYS A 94 -3.92 -1.79 -20.01
#